data_6674ee592244159b14d8618d063b27c1
#
_entry.id   6674ee592244159b14d8618d063b27c1
#
_cell.length_a   1.000
_cell.length_b   1.000
_cell.length_c   1.000
_cell.angle_alpha   90.00
_cell.angle_beta   90.00
_cell.angle_gamma   90.00
#
_symmetry.space_group_name_H-M   'P 1'
#
loop_
_entity.id
_entity.type
_entity.pdbx_description
1 polymer ?
#
loop_
_entity_poly.entity_id
_entity_poly.type
_entity_poly.pdbx_seq_one_letter_code
_entity_poly.pdbx_strand_id
1 'polypeptide(L)' 'MIHELKILPQYFKEVVNGNKNFEVRKNDRDFKKGDLLVLQEFDGREYTGLETRKEIIYVLDNSDYLQNGYVILGIK' A
#
# COMPACT_ATOMS: atom_id res chain seq x y z
N MET A 1 2.32 -8.71 10.78
CA MET A 1 3.33 -9.01 9.73
C MET A 1 3.76 -7.71 9.06
N ILE A 2 4.97 -7.68 8.52
CA ILE A 2 5.51 -6.50 7.84
C ILE A 2 5.60 -6.84 6.34
N HIS A 3 5.05 -5.94 5.50
CA HIS A 3 5.09 -6.10 4.05
C HIS A 3 5.89 -4.94 3.45
N GLU A 4 6.93 -5.26 2.70
CA GLU A 4 7.71 -4.27 1.96
C GLU A 4 7.17 -4.20 0.54
N LEU A 5 6.74 -3.02 0.13
CA LEU A 5 6.07 -2.81 -1.14
C LEU A 5 6.71 -1.64 -1.89
N LYS A 6 6.80 -1.79 -3.21
CA LYS A 6 7.22 -0.69 -4.09
C LYS A 6 6.07 0.28 -4.27
N ILE A 7 6.38 1.57 -4.33
CA ILE A 7 5.39 2.60 -4.62
C ILE A 7 6.02 3.65 -5.54
N LEU A 8 5.28 4.06 -6.55
CA LEU A 8 5.78 5.06 -7.50
C LEU A 8 5.84 6.45 -6.85
N PRO A 9 6.76 7.32 -7.31
CA PRO A 9 6.96 8.63 -6.68
C PRO A 9 5.71 9.49 -6.60
N GLN A 10 4.86 9.49 -7.64
CA GLN A 10 3.64 10.29 -7.65
C GLN A 10 2.66 9.85 -6.55
N TYR A 11 2.67 8.59 -6.17
CA TYR A 11 1.81 8.09 -5.09
C TYR A 11 2.51 8.20 -3.73
N PHE A 12 3.82 8.04 -3.71
CA PHE A 12 4.60 8.12 -2.48
C PHE A 12 4.40 9.47 -1.78
N LYS A 13 4.53 10.55 -2.54
CA LYS A 13 4.37 11.89 -1.97
C LYS A 13 2.96 12.12 -1.43
N GLU A 14 1.94 11.55 -2.07
CA GLU A 14 0.56 11.70 -1.63
C GLU A 14 0.28 10.91 -0.36
N VAL A 15 0.92 9.76 -0.20
CA VAL A 15 0.84 8.99 1.05
C VAL A 15 1.52 9.75 2.18
N VAL A 16 2.71 10.28 1.94
CA VAL A 16 3.46 11.03 2.94
C VAL A 16 2.72 12.30 3.36
N ASN A 17 2.08 12.99 2.41
CA ASN A 17 1.32 14.21 2.69
C ASN A 17 -0.01 13.95 3.41
N GLY A 18 -0.43 12.69 3.51
CA GLY A 18 -1.71 12.36 4.11
C GLY A 18 -2.91 12.53 3.18
N ASN A 19 -2.67 12.79 1.89
CA ASN A 19 -3.75 12.93 0.91
C ASN A 19 -4.22 11.58 0.39
N LYS A 20 -3.36 10.58 0.38
CA LYS A 20 -3.69 9.22 -0.07
C LYS A 20 -3.54 8.29 1.12
N ASN A 21 -4.66 7.85 1.68
CA ASN A 21 -4.69 7.01 2.88
C ASN A 21 -5.19 5.60 2.57
N PHE A 22 -4.81 5.09 1.42
CA PHE A 22 -5.19 3.76 0.96
C PHE A 22 -4.14 3.24 -0.04
N GLU A 23 -4.12 1.92 -0.22
CA GLU A 23 -3.32 1.25 -1.24
C GLU A 23 -4.20 0.25 -1.96
N VAL A 24 -4.07 0.17 -3.30
CA VAL A 24 -4.74 -0.85 -4.11
C VAL A 24 -3.67 -1.85 -4.54
N ARG A 25 -3.84 -3.11 -4.15
CA ARG A 25 -2.83 -4.14 -4.39
C ARG A 25 -3.47 -5.45 -4.84
N LYS A 26 -2.69 -6.27 -5.54
CA LYS A 26 -3.05 -7.68 -5.67
C LYS A 26 -2.97 -8.32 -4.29
N ASN A 27 -3.94 -9.15 -3.97
CA ASN A 27 -3.96 -9.80 -2.66
C ASN A 27 -3.10 -11.07 -2.69
N ASP A 28 -1.80 -10.87 -2.89
CA ASP A 28 -0.83 -11.96 -2.99
C ASP A 28 0.02 -12.12 -1.73
N ARG A 29 -0.29 -11.36 -0.68
CA ARG A 29 0.48 -11.36 0.57
C ARG A 29 -0.39 -11.57 1.80
N ASP A 30 -1.64 -11.93 1.62
CA ASP A 30 -2.57 -12.17 2.73
C ASP A 30 -2.57 -11.00 3.72
N PHE A 31 -2.80 -9.81 3.21
CA PHE A 31 -2.82 -8.59 4.02
C PHE A 31 -3.88 -8.66 5.10
N LYS A 32 -3.54 -8.24 6.32
CA LYS A 32 -4.44 -8.24 7.46
C LYS A 32 -4.40 -6.90 8.17
N LYS A 33 -5.55 -6.52 8.74
CA LYS A 33 -5.62 -5.37 9.62
C LYS A 33 -4.59 -5.50 10.73
N GLY A 34 -3.85 -4.43 10.99
CA GLY A 34 -2.78 -4.42 11.97
C GLY A 34 -1.40 -4.68 11.40
N ASP A 35 -1.33 -5.17 10.16
CA ASP A 35 -0.05 -5.37 9.49
C ASP A 35 0.58 -4.01 9.18
N LEU A 36 1.91 -3.99 9.12
CA LEU A 36 2.69 -2.81 8.78
C LEU A 36 3.11 -2.86 7.32
N LEU A 37 2.89 -1.75 6.62
CA LEU A 37 3.41 -1.57 5.25
C LEU A 37 4.65 -0.70 5.31
N VAL A 38 5.73 -1.16 4.69
CA VAL A 38 6.91 -0.36 4.43
C VAL A 38 6.87 -0.04 2.94
N LEU A 39 6.45 1.19 2.63
CA LEU A 39 6.29 1.65 1.25
C LEU A 39 7.60 2.27 0.79
N GLN A 40 8.26 1.62 -0.15
CA GLN A 40 9.58 2.01 -0.63
C GLN A 40 9.44 2.67 -2.00
N GLU A 41 9.84 3.93 -2.07
CA GLU A 41 9.74 4.66 -3.33
C GLU A 41 10.63 4.02 -4.40
N PHE A 42 10.03 3.76 -5.55
CA PHE A 42 10.65 3.12 -6.68
C PHE A 42 10.29 3.92 -7.93
N ASP A 43 11.30 4.38 -8.68
CA ASP A 43 11.06 5.30 -9.80
C ASP A 43 10.76 4.60 -11.12
N GLY A 44 10.60 3.28 -11.09
CA GLY A 44 10.37 2.46 -12.28
C GLY A 44 11.63 1.73 -12.73
N ARG A 45 12.80 2.12 -12.21
CA ARG A 45 14.09 1.52 -12.54
C ARG A 45 14.83 1.08 -11.29
N GLU A 46 14.81 1.91 -10.23
CA GLU A 46 15.54 1.62 -9.00
C GLU A 46 14.85 2.27 -7.81
N TYR A 47 15.21 1.81 -6.63
CA TYR A 47 14.74 2.42 -5.38
C TYR A 47 15.46 3.75 -5.18
N THR A 48 14.71 4.76 -4.72
CA THR A 48 15.28 6.09 -4.48
C THR A 48 15.94 6.21 -3.12
N GLY A 49 15.68 5.25 -2.22
CA GLY A 49 16.17 5.31 -0.85
C GLY A 49 15.15 5.89 0.13
N LEU A 50 14.03 6.42 -0.37
CA LEU A 50 12.98 6.95 0.49
C LEU A 50 11.94 5.88 0.80
N GLU A 51 11.46 5.88 2.03
CA GLU A 51 10.38 4.97 2.42
C GLU A 51 9.50 5.63 3.47
N THR A 52 8.28 5.11 3.61
CA THR A 52 7.37 5.50 4.68
C THR A 52 6.67 4.26 5.21
N ARG A 53 6.23 4.33 6.46
CA ARG A 53 5.61 3.20 7.15
C ARG A 53 4.18 3.55 7.50
N LYS A 54 3.26 2.62 7.21
CA LYS A 54 1.84 2.81 7.46
C LYS A 54 1.26 1.52 7.99
N GLU A 55 0.32 1.67 8.91
CA GLU A 55 -0.41 0.52 9.45
C GLU A 55 -1.68 0.28 8.63
N ILE A 56 -1.99 -0.98 8.34
CA ILE A 56 -3.26 -1.34 7.72
C ILE A 56 -4.35 -1.26 8.78
N ILE A 57 -5.32 -0.37 8.56
CA ILE A 57 -6.44 -0.20 9.49
C ILE A 57 -7.73 -0.80 8.97
N TYR A 58 -7.80 -1.11 7.69
CA TYR A 58 -8.96 -1.73 7.07
C TYR A 58 -8.56 -2.49 5.82
N VAL A 59 -9.18 -3.64 5.57
CA VAL A 59 -8.95 -4.44 4.37
C VAL A 59 -10.28 -4.66 3.68
N LEU A 60 -10.40 -4.19 2.44
CA LEU A 60 -11.55 -4.44 1.60
C LEU A 60 -11.11 -5.41 0.50
N ASP A 61 -11.47 -6.67 0.63
CA ASP A 61 -10.97 -7.73 -0.26
C ASP A 61 -12.07 -8.54 -0.95
N ASN A 62 -13.34 -8.23 -0.67
CA ASN A 62 -14.44 -9.00 -1.23
C ASN A 62 -15.61 -8.06 -1.50
N SER A 63 -15.59 -7.43 -2.67
CA SER A 63 -16.57 -6.44 -3.03
C SER A 63 -16.94 -6.57 -4.52
N ASP A 64 -18.20 -6.31 -4.84
CA ASP A 64 -18.67 -6.26 -6.22
C ASP A 64 -17.97 -5.14 -7.01
N TYR A 65 -17.34 -4.21 -6.32
CA TYR A 65 -16.69 -3.05 -6.92
C TYR A 65 -15.19 -3.25 -7.14
N LEU A 66 -14.63 -4.38 -6.69
CA LEU A 66 -13.21 -4.68 -6.85
C LEU A 66 -13.01 -5.72 -7.94
N GLN A 67 -11.96 -5.52 -8.71
CA GLN A 67 -11.51 -6.54 -9.64
C GLN A 67 -11.06 -7.77 -8.83
N ASN A 68 -11.40 -8.95 -9.35
CA ASN A 68 -11.08 -10.20 -8.69
C ASN A 68 -9.57 -10.31 -8.44
N GLY A 69 -9.19 -10.68 -7.22
CA GLY A 69 -7.79 -10.81 -6.83
C GLY A 69 -7.14 -9.54 -6.34
N TYR A 70 -7.89 -8.42 -6.30
CA TYR A 70 -7.37 -7.16 -5.78
C TYR A 70 -7.94 -6.84 -4.40
N VAL A 71 -7.24 -5.98 -3.69
CA VAL A 71 -7.61 -5.56 -2.33
C VAL A 71 -7.34 -4.07 -2.20
N ILE A 72 -8.18 -3.40 -1.43
CA ILE A 72 -7.94 -2.02 -1.02
C ILE A 72 -7.59 -2.04 0.46
N LEU A 73 -6.47 -1.42 0.78
CA LEU A 73 -5.97 -1.33 2.16
C LEU A 73 -6.15 0.12 2.63
N GLY A 74 -6.95 0.31 3.68
CA GLY A 74 -6.98 1.58 4.38
C GLY A 74 -5.75 1.66 5.26
N ILE A 75 -5.02 2.77 5.21
CA ILE A 75 -3.74 2.90 5.92
C ILE A 75 -3.69 4.18 6.74
N LYS A 76 -2.88 4.13 7.78
CA LYS A 76 -2.73 5.25 8.70
C LYS A 76 -1.28 5.45 9.11
#